data_c57d5aea99f18b8ba6b37a13b4c2160e
#
_entry.id   c57d5aea99f18b8ba6b37a13b4c2160e
#
_cell.length_a   1.000
_cell.length_b   1.000
_cell.length_c   1.000
_cell.angle_alpha   90.00
_cell.angle_beta   90.00
_cell.angle_gamma   90.00
#
_symmetry.space_group_name_H-M   'P 1'
#
loop_
_entity.id
_entity.type
_entity.pdbx_description
1 polymer ?
#
loop_
_entity_poly.entity_id
_entity_poly.type
_entity_poly.pdbx_seq_one_letter_code
_entity_poly.pdbx_strand_id
1 'polypeptide(L)'
;YSGSNATSVAGSFAHNFGEESTNFRGKRIAGDDLFLNTAIAKDPLGVSFNTLSNIFDLQSRRLKSDLSLVGLDLKKDVAVSFSDKGSLDEVLTILETEKPAEVTVGKVAITYNGTDEAVSRFLQWVLENGTKYNHQYGLLNLNQKELSAQVSYVH
;
A
#
# COMPACT_ATOMS: atom_id res chain seq x y z
N TYR A 1 3.65 3.18 -16.68
CA TYR A 1 3.69 1.72 -16.52
C TYR A 1 2.67 1.28 -15.48
N SER A 2 2.00 0.17 -15.71
CA SER A 2 1.03 -0.41 -14.76
C SER A 2 1.17 -1.94 -14.72
N GLY A 3 0.81 -2.54 -13.59
CA GLY A 3 0.68 -4.00 -13.49
C GLY A 3 -0.44 -4.51 -14.39
N SER A 4 -0.29 -5.74 -14.89
CA SER A 4 -1.29 -6.36 -15.77
C SER A 4 -2.49 -6.96 -15.04
N ASN A 5 -2.40 -7.14 -13.72
CA ASN A 5 -3.45 -7.74 -12.91
C ASN A 5 -4.55 -6.73 -12.55
N ALA A 6 -5.82 -7.17 -12.61
CA ALA A 6 -6.97 -6.34 -12.24
C ALA A 6 -6.92 -5.87 -10.76
N THR A 7 -6.27 -6.65 -9.90
CA THR A 7 -6.06 -6.35 -8.47
C THR A 7 -4.77 -5.55 -8.21
N SER A 8 -4.12 -5.03 -9.25
CA SER A 8 -2.92 -4.22 -9.10
C SER A 8 -3.20 -2.89 -8.40
N VAL A 9 -2.16 -2.25 -7.87
CA VAL A 9 -2.25 -0.91 -7.29
C VAL A 9 -2.85 0.09 -8.28
N ALA A 10 -2.51 -0.05 -9.57
CA ALA A 10 -3.10 0.76 -10.64
C ALA A 10 -4.62 0.57 -10.76
N GLY A 11 -5.12 -0.65 -10.54
CA GLY A 11 -6.57 -0.92 -10.50
C GLY A 11 -7.26 -0.21 -9.33
N SER A 12 -6.68 -0.28 -8.15
CA SER A 12 -7.20 0.42 -6.97
C SER A 12 -7.20 1.94 -7.17
N PHE A 13 -6.14 2.48 -7.79
CA PHE A 13 -6.07 3.90 -8.11
C PHE A 13 -7.15 4.31 -9.11
N ALA A 14 -7.32 3.58 -10.22
CA ALA A 14 -8.36 3.86 -11.21
C ALA A 14 -9.76 3.85 -10.60
N HIS A 15 -10.05 2.87 -9.77
CA HIS A 15 -11.35 2.72 -9.11
C HIS A 15 -11.72 3.93 -8.23
N ASN A 16 -10.75 4.59 -7.59
CA ASN A 16 -10.99 5.82 -6.83
C ASN A 16 -11.54 6.97 -7.68
N PHE A 17 -11.30 6.94 -8.98
CA PHE A 17 -11.79 7.92 -9.95
C PHE A 17 -12.98 7.42 -10.77
N GLY A 18 -13.57 6.28 -10.38
CA GLY A 18 -14.66 5.65 -11.12
C GLY A 18 -14.24 5.04 -12.46
N GLU A 19 -12.94 4.74 -12.61
CA GLU A 19 -12.34 4.24 -13.85
C GLU A 19 -11.83 2.80 -13.70
N GLU A 20 -11.60 2.15 -14.83
CA GLU A 20 -10.98 0.83 -14.91
C GLU A 20 -9.49 0.95 -15.24
N SER A 21 -8.64 0.09 -14.66
CA SER A 21 -7.21 0.07 -14.98
C SER A 21 -6.93 -0.22 -16.46
N THR A 22 -7.90 -0.81 -17.16
CA THR A 22 -7.87 -1.04 -18.62
C THR A 22 -7.86 0.24 -19.42
N ASN A 23 -8.33 1.35 -18.87
CA ASN A 23 -8.37 2.66 -19.51
C ASN A 23 -7.02 3.38 -19.48
N PHE A 24 -6.07 2.91 -18.66
CA PHE A 24 -4.73 3.48 -18.65
C PHE A 24 -4.01 3.26 -19.98
N ARG A 25 -3.53 4.36 -20.54
CA ARG A 25 -2.63 4.34 -21.70
C ARG A 25 -1.20 4.14 -21.21
N GLY A 26 -0.49 3.17 -21.75
CA GLY A 26 0.90 2.92 -21.38
C GLY A 26 1.27 1.44 -21.46
N LYS A 27 2.48 1.14 -21.01
CA LYS A 27 3.01 -0.23 -21.01
C LYS A 27 2.48 -1.00 -19.80
N ARG A 28 1.99 -2.19 -20.05
CA ARG A 28 1.60 -3.13 -18.99
C ARG A 28 2.73 -4.11 -18.73
N ILE A 29 3.05 -4.30 -17.46
CA ILE A 29 4.09 -5.23 -17.01
C ILE A 29 3.38 -6.43 -16.38
N ALA A 30 3.66 -7.61 -16.91
CA ALA A 30 3.19 -8.87 -16.34
C ALA A 30 4.09 -9.28 -15.17
N GLY A 31 3.49 -9.90 -14.16
CA GLY A 31 4.20 -10.41 -12.98
C GLY A 31 4.05 -9.54 -11.75
N ASP A 32 5.05 -9.58 -10.88
CA ASP A 32 5.06 -8.84 -9.62
C ASP A 32 5.26 -7.33 -9.85
N ASP A 33 4.62 -6.51 -9.02
CA ASP A 33 4.73 -5.04 -9.06
C ASP A 33 6.18 -4.54 -8.82
N LEU A 34 7.08 -5.38 -8.28
CA LEU A 34 8.53 -5.10 -8.21
C LEU A 34 9.15 -4.86 -9.59
N PHE A 35 8.64 -5.52 -10.65
CA PHE A 35 9.12 -5.30 -12.02
C PHE A 35 8.82 -3.90 -12.54
N LEU A 36 7.82 -3.21 -11.98
CA LEU A 36 7.53 -1.82 -12.30
C LEU A 36 8.71 -0.90 -11.95
N ASN A 37 9.33 -1.10 -10.78
CA ASN A 37 10.52 -0.32 -10.37
C ASN A 37 11.66 -0.52 -11.38
N THR A 38 11.91 -1.76 -11.80
CA THR A 38 12.94 -2.05 -12.79
C THR A 38 12.64 -1.40 -14.15
N ALA A 39 11.36 -1.31 -14.52
CA ALA A 39 10.94 -0.70 -15.77
C ALA A 39 11.15 0.83 -15.77
N ILE A 40 10.74 1.50 -14.68
CA ILE A 40 10.88 2.97 -14.59
C ILE A 40 12.34 3.41 -14.36
N ALA A 41 13.15 2.61 -13.65
CA ALA A 41 14.58 2.90 -13.49
C ALA A 41 15.34 2.99 -14.83
N LYS A 42 14.80 2.38 -15.89
CA LYS A 42 15.35 2.40 -17.26
C LYS A 42 14.69 3.44 -18.17
N ASP A 43 13.68 4.15 -17.69
CA ASP A 43 12.93 5.12 -18.47
C ASP A 43 12.80 6.42 -17.65
N PRO A 44 13.62 7.46 -17.96
CA PRO A 44 13.61 8.73 -17.22
C PRO A 44 12.25 9.45 -17.20
N LEU A 45 11.35 9.11 -18.12
CA LEU A 45 9.99 9.64 -18.18
C LEU A 45 8.95 8.62 -17.67
N GLY A 46 9.42 7.49 -17.14
CA GLY A 46 8.57 6.42 -16.64
C GLY A 46 7.84 6.83 -15.36
N VAL A 47 6.53 6.59 -15.32
CA VAL A 47 5.69 6.75 -14.14
C VAL A 47 4.95 5.43 -13.89
N SER A 48 4.81 5.03 -12.62
CA SER A 48 4.02 3.85 -12.24
C SER A 48 3.35 4.03 -10.88
N PHE A 49 2.45 3.11 -10.57
CA PHE A 49 1.81 2.96 -9.27
C PHE A 49 2.41 1.75 -8.57
N ASN A 50 2.78 1.90 -7.32
CA ASN A 50 3.32 0.78 -6.55
C ASN A 50 2.98 0.90 -5.06
N THR A 51 3.18 -0.18 -4.30
CA THR A 51 2.98 -0.18 -2.84
C THR A 51 4.15 0.47 -2.12
N LEU A 52 3.92 0.99 -0.92
CA LEU A 52 4.97 1.58 -0.10
C LEU A 52 6.12 0.59 0.16
N SER A 53 5.81 -0.66 0.45
CA SER A 53 6.82 -1.72 0.69
C SER A 53 7.72 -1.99 -0.52
N ASN A 54 7.26 -1.70 -1.73
CA ASN A 54 8.05 -1.86 -2.94
C ASN A 54 8.92 -0.65 -3.27
N ILE A 55 8.49 0.57 -2.92
CA ILE A 55 9.20 1.80 -3.24
C ILE A 55 10.12 2.27 -2.13
N PHE A 56 9.82 1.96 -0.87
CA PHE A 56 10.72 2.23 0.25
C PHE A 56 11.62 1.02 0.56
N ASP A 57 12.81 1.29 1.02
CA ASP A 57 13.67 0.29 1.65
C ASP A 57 13.21 0.10 3.10
N LEU A 58 12.81 -1.14 3.44
CA LEU A 58 12.21 -1.45 4.74
C LEU A 58 13.20 -1.40 5.91
N GLN A 59 14.50 -1.46 5.65
CA GLN A 59 15.53 -1.37 6.69
C GLN A 59 15.90 0.07 6.97
N SER A 60 16.27 0.83 5.93
CA SER A 60 16.65 2.24 6.06
C SER A 60 15.44 3.17 6.23
N ARG A 61 14.24 2.69 5.94
CA ARG A 61 12.98 3.45 5.96
C ARG A 61 12.95 4.63 4.99
N ARG A 62 13.82 4.61 3.98
CA ARG A 62 13.96 5.68 2.97
C ARG A 62 13.46 5.21 1.61
N LEU A 63 13.04 6.17 0.79
CA LEU A 63 12.75 5.92 -0.61
C LEU A 63 13.99 5.31 -1.29
N LYS A 64 13.79 4.33 -2.14
CA LYS A 64 14.88 3.73 -2.93
C LYS A 64 15.52 4.79 -3.82
N SER A 65 16.83 4.79 -3.92
CA SER A 65 17.63 5.85 -4.53
C SER A 65 17.43 6.05 -6.04
N ASP A 66 16.84 5.05 -6.70
CA ASP A 66 16.51 5.04 -8.13
C ASP A 66 15.07 5.46 -8.44
N LEU A 67 14.33 5.90 -7.42
CA LEU A 67 12.94 6.31 -7.52
C LEU A 67 12.75 7.73 -6.99
N SER A 68 11.75 8.42 -7.55
CA SER A 68 11.24 9.68 -7.03
C SER A 68 9.72 9.62 -6.92
N LEU A 69 9.16 10.26 -5.91
CA LEU A 69 7.72 10.37 -5.75
C LEU A 69 7.18 11.48 -6.64
N VAL A 70 6.11 11.19 -7.36
CA VAL A 70 5.36 12.22 -8.08
C VAL A 70 4.66 13.11 -7.06
N GLY A 71 4.82 14.43 -7.19
CA GLY A 71 4.17 15.39 -6.30
C GLY A 71 2.64 15.24 -6.34
N LEU A 72 2.03 15.15 -5.17
CA LEU A 72 0.58 15.12 -4.99
C LEU A 72 0.11 16.48 -4.49
N ASP A 73 -1.09 16.90 -4.90
CA ASP A 73 -1.73 18.12 -4.41
C ASP A 73 -2.32 17.89 -3.01
N LEU A 74 -1.43 17.84 -2.03
CA LEU A 74 -1.73 17.61 -0.63
C LEU A 74 -1.54 18.91 0.17
N LYS A 75 -2.14 18.98 1.37
CA LYS A 75 -1.83 20.04 2.33
C LYS A 75 -0.33 20.13 2.56
N LYS A 76 0.20 21.34 2.71
CA LYS A 76 1.65 21.62 2.72
C LYS A 76 2.45 20.77 3.72
N ASP A 77 1.95 20.60 4.91
CA ASP A 77 2.54 19.80 5.99
C ASP A 77 2.54 18.29 5.67
N VAL A 78 1.47 17.81 5.05
CA VAL A 78 1.35 16.41 4.58
C VAL A 78 2.25 16.16 3.37
N ALA A 79 2.30 17.11 2.43
CA ALA A 79 3.09 17.00 1.19
C ALA A 79 4.59 16.77 1.43
N VAL A 80 5.15 17.31 2.52
CA VAL A 80 6.58 17.14 2.86
C VAL A 80 6.93 15.66 3.08
N SER A 81 6.07 14.92 3.75
CA SER A 81 6.30 13.49 4.03
C SER A 81 6.11 12.60 2.80
N PHE A 82 5.31 13.06 1.82
CA PHE A 82 5.18 12.43 0.49
C PHE A 82 6.18 12.97 -0.52
N SER A 83 7.36 13.36 -0.08
CA SER A 83 8.47 13.79 -0.92
C SER A 83 9.64 12.80 -0.83
N ASP A 84 10.61 12.94 -1.73
CA ASP A 84 11.83 12.13 -1.73
C ASP A 84 12.65 12.25 -0.42
N LYS A 85 12.35 13.24 0.41
CA LYS A 85 12.99 13.46 1.72
C LYS A 85 12.25 12.79 2.87
N GLY A 86 10.99 12.42 2.68
CA GLY A 86 10.17 11.77 3.68
C GLY A 86 10.67 10.36 4.04
N SER A 87 10.25 9.87 5.19
CA SER A 87 10.48 8.49 5.62
C SER A 87 9.22 7.66 5.50
N LEU A 88 9.38 6.36 5.40
CA LEU A 88 8.24 5.43 5.42
C LEU A 88 7.41 5.58 6.71
N ASP A 89 8.06 5.83 7.84
CA ASP A 89 7.37 5.97 9.12
C ASP A 89 6.50 7.24 9.18
N GLU A 90 6.98 8.35 8.61
CA GLU A 90 6.19 9.58 8.47
C GLU A 90 4.99 9.37 7.56
N VAL A 91 5.20 8.70 6.42
CA VAL A 91 4.11 8.39 5.47
C VAL A 91 3.04 7.51 6.12
N LEU A 92 3.44 6.42 6.81
CA LEU A 92 2.51 5.53 7.49
C LEU A 92 1.71 6.28 8.57
N THR A 93 2.39 7.09 9.38
CA THR A 93 1.75 7.90 10.44
C THR A 93 0.69 8.83 9.86
N ILE A 94 1.02 9.56 8.79
CA ILE A 94 0.08 10.48 8.14
C ILE A 94 -1.10 9.74 7.53
N LEU A 95 -0.87 8.61 6.87
CA LEU A 95 -1.96 7.80 6.30
C LEU A 95 -2.92 7.28 7.37
N GLU A 96 -2.45 7.02 8.57
CA GLU A 96 -3.30 6.58 9.70
C GLU A 96 -4.03 7.74 10.39
N THR A 97 -3.39 8.90 10.52
CA THR A 97 -3.92 10.06 11.28
C THR A 97 -4.72 11.01 10.41
N GLU A 98 -4.16 11.48 9.29
CA GLU A 98 -4.76 12.50 8.43
C GLU A 98 -5.67 11.92 7.35
N LYS A 99 -5.41 10.68 6.92
CA LYS A 99 -6.18 9.95 5.89
C LYS A 99 -6.49 10.81 4.66
N PRO A 100 -5.46 11.35 3.99
CA PRO A 100 -5.67 12.22 2.84
C PRO A 100 -6.46 11.47 1.76
N ALA A 101 -7.57 12.05 1.30
CA ALA A 101 -8.48 11.43 0.34
C ALA A 101 -7.82 11.21 -1.04
N GLU A 102 -6.78 11.98 -1.33
CA GLU A 102 -6.01 11.92 -2.57
C GLU A 102 -5.09 10.69 -2.65
N VAL A 103 -4.85 10.03 -1.52
CA VAL A 103 -4.01 8.83 -1.46
C VAL A 103 -4.87 7.58 -1.36
N THR A 104 -4.73 6.70 -2.33
CA THR A 104 -5.45 5.43 -2.33
C THR A 104 -4.85 4.45 -1.33
N VAL A 105 -5.67 3.94 -0.44
CA VAL A 105 -5.32 2.88 0.50
C VAL A 105 -6.07 1.61 0.17
N GLY A 106 -5.32 0.57 -0.24
CA GLY A 106 -5.87 -0.77 -0.48
C GLY A 106 -6.03 -1.57 0.81
N LYS A 107 -6.96 -2.52 0.82
CA LYS A 107 -7.14 -3.45 1.93
C LYS A 107 -6.50 -4.80 1.61
N VAL A 108 -5.72 -5.32 2.56
CA VAL A 108 -5.21 -6.69 2.55
C VAL A 108 -6.12 -7.53 3.43
N ALA A 109 -6.58 -8.66 2.92
CA ALA A 109 -7.44 -9.58 3.66
C ALA A 109 -6.84 -10.98 3.69
N ILE A 110 -7.00 -11.66 4.81
CA ILE A 110 -6.74 -13.10 4.93
C ILE A 110 -8.06 -13.82 4.72
N THR A 111 -8.10 -14.71 3.74
CA THR A 111 -9.24 -15.59 3.49
C THR A 111 -8.94 -17.00 3.99
N TYR A 112 -9.92 -17.64 4.60
CA TYR A 112 -9.79 -19.01 5.08
C TYR A 112 -11.07 -19.78 4.79
N ASN A 113 -10.93 -21.10 4.71
CA ASN A 113 -12.07 -22.00 4.52
C ASN A 113 -12.18 -22.93 5.72
N GLY A 114 -13.35 -22.93 6.36
CA GLY A 114 -13.70 -23.86 7.41
C GLY A 114 -13.87 -23.24 8.79
N THR A 115 -14.17 -24.11 9.74
CA THR A 115 -14.45 -23.80 11.15
C THR A 115 -13.40 -24.42 12.08
N ASP A 116 -12.15 -24.56 11.58
CA ASP A 116 -11.06 -25.14 12.36
C ASP A 116 -10.66 -24.18 13.49
N GLU A 117 -10.72 -24.65 14.71
CA GLU A 117 -10.39 -23.87 15.91
C GLU A 117 -8.94 -23.38 15.91
N ALA A 118 -8.02 -24.16 15.35
CA ALA A 118 -6.61 -23.74 15.25
C ALA A 118 -6.45 -22.55 14.31
N VAL A 119 -7.19 -22.52 13.21
CA VAL A 119 -7.21 -21.38 12.27
C VAL A 119 -7.80 -20.15 12.95
N SER A 120 -8.92 -20.28 13.66
CA SER A 120 -9.54 -19.17 14.40
C SER A 120 -8.58 -18.59 15.44
N ARG A 121 -7.91 -19.43 16.23
CA ARG A 121 -6.88 -19.00 17.21
C ARG A 121 -5.71 -18.28 16.54
N PHE A 122 -5.24 -18.77 15.40
CA PHE A 122 -4.18 -18.12 14.63
C PHE A 122 -4.61 -16.74 14.13
N LEU A 123 -5.81 -16.62 13.54
CA LEU A 123 -6.33 -15.35 13.06
C LEU A 123 -6.55 -14.35 14.20
N GLN A 124 -7.06 -14.81 15.33
CA GLN A 124 -7.18 -13.98 16.53
C GLN A 124 -5.80 -13.45 16.96
N TRP A 125 -4.80 -14.33 17.04
CA TRP A 125 -3.44 -13.93 17.36
C TRP A 125 -2.88 -12.89 16.39
N VAL A 126 -3.12 -13.05 15.07
CA VAL A 126 -2.73 -12.08 14.04
C VAL A 126 -3.39 -10.72 14.28
N LEU A 127 -4.68 -10.69 14.57
CA LEU A 127 -5.42 -9.45 14.83
C LEU A 127 -4.93 -8.76 16.12
N GLU A 128 -4.64 -9.50 17.17
CA GLU A 128 -4.19 -8.96 18.45
C GLU A 128 -2.73 -8.50 18.43
N ASN A 129 -1.87 -9.15 17.64
CA ASN A 129 -0.43 -8.92 17.65
C ASN A 129 0.13 -8.29 16.36
N GLY A 130 -0.60 -8.39 15.24
CA GLY A 130 -0.14 -7.92 13.93
C GLY A 130 0.22 -6.44 13.90
N THR A 131 -0.49 -5.61 14.66
CA THR A 131 -0.23 -4.17 14.76
C THR A 131 1.22 -3.84 15.16
N LYS A 132 1.89 -4.75 15.89
CA LYS A 132 3.29 -4.58 16.30
C LYS A 132 4.27 -4.72 15.12
N TYR A 133 3.84 -5.39 14.05
CA TYR A 133 4.70 -5.75 12.92
C TYR A 133 4.32 -5.03 11.64
N ASN A 134 3.08 -4.54 11.51
CA ASN A 134 2.56 -3.98 10.27
C ASN A 134 3.45 -2.87 9.71
N HIS A 135 3.84 -1.89 10.51
CA HIS A 135 4.72 -0.80 10.07
C HIS A 135 6.10 -1.29 9.61
N GLN A 136 6.62 -2.36 10.22
CA GLN A 136 7.89 -2.95 9.80
C GLN A 136 7.86 -3.39 8.34
N TYR A 137 6.70 -3.83 7.85
CA TYR A 137 6.48 -4.29 6.48
C TYR A 137 5.81 -3.25 5.58
N GLY A 138 5.69 -2.00 6.03
CA GLY A 138 5.06 -0.93 5.25
C GLY A 138 3.54 -1.06 5.14
N LEU A 139 2.92 -1.77 6.07
CA LEU A 139 1.47 -1.94 6.17
C LEU A 139 0.89 -0.98 7.21
N LEU A 140 -0.29 -0.45 6.94
CA LEU A 140 -1.06 0.36 7.89
C LEU A 140 -1.76 -0.51 8.92
N ASN A 141 -1.96 0.03 10.10
CA ASN A 141 -2.80 -0.57 11.12
C ASN A 141 -4.28 -0.27 10.87
N LEU A 142 -5.14 -1.23 11.20
CA LEU A 142 -6.56 -0.97 11.32
C LEU A 142 -6.83 -0.02 12.48
N ASN A 143 -7.79 0.88 12.34
CA ASN A 143 -8.24 1.65 13.48
C ASN A 143 -8.97 0.74 14.49
N GLN A 144 -9.12 1.20 15.73
CA GLN A 144 -9.67 0.41 16.82
C GLN A 144 -11.06 -0.17 16.53
N LYS A 145 -11.91 0.59 15.82
CA LYS A 145 -13.26 0.15 15.44
C LYS A 145 -13.21 -0.97 14.41
N GLU A 146 -12.38 -0.84 13.39
CA GLU A 146 -12.18 -1.86 12.36
C GLU A 146 -11.56 -3.12 12.96
N LEU A 147 -10.56 -2.98 13.82
CA LEU A 147 -9.91 -4.11 14.49
C LEU A 147 -10.91 -4.88 15.36
N SER A 148 -11.70 -4.18 16.18
CA SER A 148 -12.71 -4.82 17.03
C SER A 148 -13.78 -5.55 16.20
N ALA A 149 -14.19 -4.99 15.06
CA ALA A 149 -15.10 -5.66 14.16
C ALA A 149 -14.51 -6.96 13.59
N GLN A 150 -13.23 -6.95 13.18
CA GLN A 150 -12.56 -8.16 12.67
C GLN A 150 -12.42 -9.23 13.76
N VAL A 151 -12.05 -8.86 14.98
CA VAL A 151 -11.96 -9.80 16.11
C VAL A 151 -13.30 -10.49 16.36
N SER A 152 -14.41 -9.77 16.26
CA SER A 152 -15.75 -10.34 16.46
C SER A 152 -16.17 -11.35 15.38
N TYR A 153 -15.57 -11.31 14.19
CA TYR A 153 -15.83 -12.29 13.13
C TYR A 153 -15.08 -13.62 13.29
N VAL A 154 -14.00 -13.62 14.07
CA VAL A 154 -13.14 -14.80 14.24
C VAL A 154 -13.61 -15.68 15.41
N HIS A 155 -14.54 -15.19 16.22
CA HIS A 155 -15.22 -15.93 17.28
C HIS A 155 -16.50 -16.55 16.73
#